data_eb5aada0a5dcc9bd309d94dab7398617
#
_entry.id   eb5aada0a5dcc9bd309d94dab7398617
#
_cell.length_a   1.000
_cell.length_b   1.000
_cell.length_c   1.000
_cell.angle_alpha   90.00
_cell.angle_beta   90.00
_cell.angle_gamma   90.00
#
_symmetry.space_group_name_H-M   'P 1'
#
loop_
_entity.id
_entity.type
_entity.pdbx_description
1 polymer ?
#
loop_
_entity_poly.entity_id
_entity_poly.type
_entity_poly.pdbx_seq_one_letter_code
_entity_poly.pdbx_strand_id
1 'polypeptide(L)'
;MNNPIVKGWYADPESRVYDDKVYIYVTKSLDFLEQQNIDLVVTEDLENYTMVYDILDMSTFKGVIGYVWAPTAVEHNGKHYLIFAANDLREDYAPGGLYIGVSDTPEGKFKNVFEDGRALINVFHNGAQPIDAHLFKDDNGDVYLYYGGWSHMNVCKMNDEMNGFVDLGVPCSEGKFLELTPDKYVEAPYVAKIDGKYQLMYSSGDWMNGTYCVKAAEAESPISEFKFYAYLDLIHLSASFRI
;
A
#
# COMPACT_ATOMS: atom_id res chain seq x y z
N MET A 1 26.65 4.63 -1.99
CA MET A 1 25.24 4.89 -2.36
C MET A 1 25.13 6.32 -2.86
N ASN A 2 24.64 6.53 -4.07
CA ASN A 2 24.41 7.87 -4.64
C ASN A 2 22.97 8.29 -4.36
N ASN A 3 22.75 9.58 -4.08
CA ASN A 3 21.43 10.17 -3.94
C ASN A 3 21.26 11.27 -4.99
N PRO A 4 20.21 11.27 -5.83
CA PRO A 4 19.15 10.26 -5.87
C PRO A 4 19.60 8.91 -6.46
N ILE A 5 18.96 7.81 -6.00
CA ILE A 5 19.28 6.46 -6.48
C ILE A 5 18.86 6.23 -7.93
N VAL A 6 17.78 6.91 -8.38
CA VAL A 6 17.31 6.94 -9.75
C VAL A 6 16.98 8.37 -10.16
N LYS A 7 17.06 8.66 -11.47
CA LYS A 7 16.67 9.96 -12.03
C LYS A 7 15.16 10.03 -12.22
N GLY A 8 14.57 11.17 -11.89
CA GLY A 8 13.14 11.42 -12.06
C GLY A 8 12.47 11.86 -10.76
N TRP A 9 11.16 12.01 -10.81
CA TRP A 9 10.31 12.36 -9.67
C TRP A 9 9.39 11.17 -9.38
N TYR A 10 9.55 10.59 -8.20
CA TYR A 10 8.79 9.45 -7.75
C TYR A 10 8.32 9.67 -6.31
N ALA A 11 7.17 9.10 -5.97
CA ALA A 11 6.58 9.15 -4.64
C ALA A 11 6.20 7.74 -4.15
N ASP A 12 5.77 7.64 -2.92
CA ASP A 12 5.14 6.48 -2.28
C ASP A 12 5.93 5.17 -2.49
N PRO A 13 7.25 5.14 -2.21
CA PRO A 13 8.02 3.93 -2.45
C PRO A 13 7.65 2.82 -1.46
N GLU A 14 7.26 1.66 -1.97
CA GLU A 14 7.12 0.45 -1.18
C GLU A 14 8.08 -0.64 -1.66
N SER A 15 8.91 -1.18 -0.76
CA SER A 15 9.92 -2.18 -1.08
C SER A 15 9.51 -3.59 -0.64
N ARG A 16 9.85 -4.57 -1.49
CA ARG A 16 9.75 -6.00 -1.21
C ARG A 16 11.04 -6.71 -1.58
N VAL A 17 11.34 -7.79 -0.87
CA VAL A 17 12.48 -8.66 -1.18
C VAL A 17 11.93 -9.99 -1.69
N TYR A 18 12.33 -10.37 -2.90
CA TYR A 18 12.03 -11.65 -3.50
C TYR A 18 13.32 -12.20 -4.12
N ASP A 19 13.66 -13.46 -3.84
CA ASP A 19 14.84 -14.14 -4.43
C ASP A 19 16.14 -13.31 -4.34
N ASP A 20 16.42 -12.75 -3.15
CA ASP A 20 17.58 -11.90 -2.83
C ASP A 20 17.67 -10.57 -3.61
N LYS A 21 16.60 -10.16 -4.29
CA LYS A 21 16.48 -8.86 -4.96
C LYS A 21 15.50 -7.95 -4.24
N VAL A 22 15.79 -6.66 -4.24
CA VAL A 22 14.89 -5.63 -3.72
C VAL A 22 14.11 -5.01 -4.88
N TYR A 23 12.79 -5.02 -4.76
CA TYR A 23 11.83 -4.45 -5.69
C TYR A 23 11.16 -3.26 -5.01
N ILE A 24 11.30 -2.06 -5.57
CA ILE A 24 10.74 -0.82 -5.02
C ILE A 24 9.70 -0.30 -6.00
N TYR A 25 8.44 -0.50 -5.67
CA TYR A 25 7.28 -0.02 -6.43
C TYR A 25 7.07 1.46 -6.13
N VAL A 26 6.83 2.29 -7.16
CA VAL A 26 6.82 3.76 -7.00
C VAL A 26 5.72 4.41 -7.83
N THR A 27 5.10 5.44 -7.26
CA THR A 27 4.21 6.37 -7.97
C THR A 27 5.03 7.27 -8.88
N LYS A 28 4.60 7.46 -10.13
CA LYS A 28 5.15 8.49 -11.03
C LYS A 28 4.65 9.87 -10.61
N SER A 29 5.53 10.79 -10.25
CA SER A 29 5.15 12.16 -9.90
C SER A 29 5.08 13.04 -11.17
N LEU A 30 4.01 12.86 -11.93
CA LEU A 30 3.63 13.62 -13.10
C LEU A 30 2.38 14.47 -12.81
N ASP A 31 1.86 15.19 -13.82
CA ASP A 31 0.53 15.79 -13.69
C ASP A 31 -0.53 14.69 -13.48
N PHE A 32 -1.51 14.92 -12.64
CA PHE A 32 -2.42 13.88 -12.11
C PHE A 32 -3.05 12.97 -13.16
N LEU A 33 -3.47 13.52 -14.30
CA LEU A 33 -4.04 12.74 -15.40
C LEU A 33 -2.98 11.97 -16.22
N GLU A 34 -1.71 12.32 -16.08
CA GLU A 34 -0.58 11.61 -16.70
C GLU A 34 -0.04 10.49 -15.81
N GLN A 35 -0.45 10.44 -14.54
CA GLN A 35 -0.14 9.35 -13.61
C GLN A 35 -1.01 8.14 -13.92
N GLN A 36 -0.68 7.41 -14.98
CA GLN A 36 -1.50 6.32 -15.52
C GLN A 36 -0.88 4.93 -15.34
N ASN A 37 0.27 4.84 -14.67
CA ASN A 37 0.94 3.55 -14.44
C ASN A 37 1.88 3.66 -13.25
N ILE A 38 2.39 2.52 -12.79
CA ILE A 38 3.39 2.37 -11.74
C ILE A 38 4.71 1.99 -12.39
N ASP A 39 5.82 2.52 -11.86
CA ASP A 39 7.16 2.09 -12.19
C ASP A 39 7.76 1.27 -11.03
N LEU A 40 8.84 0.57 -11.35
CA LEU A 40 9.52 -0.30 -10.43
C LEU A 40 11.03 -0.07 -10.52
N VAL A 41 11.69 0.02 -9.36
CA VAL A 41 13.14 0.03 -9.24
C VAL A 41 13.58 -1.32 -8.71
N VAL A 42 14.56 -1.96 -9.35
CA VAL A 42 15.10 -3.26 -8.93
C VAL A 42 16.59 -3.13 -8.63
N THR A 43 17.03 -3.76 -7.55
CA THR A 43 18.44 -3.83 -7.18
C THR A 43 18.77 -5.17 -6.49
N GLU A 44 19.99 -5.67 -6.72
CA GLU A 44 20.52 -6.86 -6.06
C GLU A 44 21.58 -6.50 -4.99
N ASP A 45 22.12 -5.30 -5.04
CA ASP A 45 23.28 -4.90 -4.21
C ASP A 45 23.10 -3.56 -3.48
N LEU A 46 21.96 -2.88 -3.65
CA LEU A 46 21.67 -1.54 -3.13
C LEU A 46 22.65 -0.45 -3.60
N GLU A 47 23.39 -0.72 -4.67
CA GLU A 47 24.34 0.20 -5.29
C GLU A 47 23.98 0.48 -6.76
N ASN A 48 23.58 -0.56 -7.47
CA ASN A 48 23.16 -0.51 -8.87
C ASN A 48 21.64 -0.72 -8.97
N TYR A 49 20.96 0.20 -9.66
CA TYR A 49 19.51 0.24 -9.75
C TYR A 49 19.07 0.19 -11.20
N THR A 50 18.08 -0.66 -11.48
CA THR A 50 17.45 -0.80 -12.81
C THR A 50 16.00 -0.36 -12.74
N MET A 51 15.55 0.45 -13.71
CA MET A 51 14.14 0.85 -13.83
C MET A 51 13.39 -0.11 -14.74
N VAL A 52 12.22 -0.54 -14.28
CA VAL A 52 11.20 -1.22 -15.09
C VAL A 52 9.99 -0.28 -15.17
N TYR A 53 9.63 0.12 -16.38
CA TYR A 53 8.59 1.11 -16.61
C TYR A 53 7.24 0.46 -16.91
N ASP A 54 6.15 1.10 -16.45
CA ASP A 54 4.78 0.76 -16.81
C ASP A 54 4.42 -0.71 -16.50
N ILE A 55 4.56 -1.11 -15.24
CA ILE A 55 4.38 -2.50 -14.80
C ILE A 55 2.92 -2.98 -14.78
N LEU A 56 1.94 -2.10 -15.03
CA LEU A 56 0.52 -2.45 -15.12
C LEU A 56 0.09 -2.63 -16.58
N ASP A 57 -0.71 -3.65 -16.87
CA ASP A 57 -1.48 -3.76 -18.12
C ASP A 57 -2.78 -2.97 -17.99
N MET A 58 -2.71 -1.66 -18.27
CA MET A 58 -3.83 -0.72 -18.08
C MET A 58 -5.05 -1.06 -18.91
N SER A 59 -4.93 -1.88 -19.96
CA SER A 59 -6.08 -2.33 -20.75
C SER A 59 -7.05 -3.21 -19.95
N THR A 60 -6.59 -3.78 -18.84
CA THR A 60 -7.37 -4.64 -17.95
C THR A 60 -8.05 -3.91 -16.79
N PHE A 61 -7.69 -2.64 -16.53
CA PHE A 61 -8.23 -1.82 -15.43
C PHE A 61 -9.25 -0.82 -15.98
N LYS A 62 -10.54 -1.15 -15.90
CA LYS A 62 -11.59 -0.30 -16.47
C LYS A 62 -11.89 0.92 -15.60
N GLY A 63 -12.11 2.05 -16.27
CA GLY A 63 -12.49 3.30 -15.63
C GLY A 63 -11.34 4.10 -15.04
N VAL A 64 -10.11 3.61 -15.08
CA VAL A 64 -8.93 4.37 -14.66
C VAL A 64 -8.61 5.43 -15.70
N ILE A 65 -8.54 6.69 -15.28
CA ILE A 65 -8.20 7.85 -16.13
C ILE A 65 -6.90 8.54 -15.72
N GLY A 66 -6.39 8.26 -14.52
CA GLY A 66 -5.17 8.83 -13.94
C GLY A 66 -5.13 8.64 -12.44
N TYR A 67 -4.30 9.43 -11.75
CA TYR A 67 -4.16 9.38 -10.28
C TYR A 67 -3.80 7.97 -9.80
N VAL A 68 -2.91 7.28 -10.52
CA VAL A 68 -2.45 5.93 -10.16
C VAL A 68 -1.35 6.07 -9.10
N TRP A 69 -1.68 5.75 -7.82
CA TRP A 69 -0.89 6.11 -6.65
C TRP A 69 -0.64 4.95 -5.70
N ALA A 70 0.42 5.14 -4.88
CA ALA A 70 0.71 4.39 -3.67
C ALA A 70 0.57 2.86 -3.86
N PRO A 71 1.47 2.26 -4.66
CA PRO A 71 1.46 0.83 -4.89
C PRO A 71 1.88 0.06 -3.64
N THR A 72 1.27 -1.09 -3.41
CA THR A 72 1.71 -2.09 -2.44
C THR A 72 1.71 -3.47 -3.07
N ALA A 73 2.69 -4.30 -2.77
CA ALA A 73 2.82 -5.62 -3.38
C ALA A 73 2.98 -6.74 -2.34
N VAL A 74 2.57 -7.95 -2.71
CA VAL A 74 2.78 -9.16 -1.91
C VAL A 74 2.90 -10.38 -2.83
N GLU A 75 3.74 -11.36 -2.44
CA GLU A 75 3.70 -12.70 -3.01
C GLU A 75 2.72 -13.57 -2.21
N HIS A 76 1.80 -14.25 -2.91
CA HIS A 76 0.87 -15.20 -2.31
C HIS A 76 0.59 -16.34 -3.29
N ASN A 77 0.75 -17.61 -2.81
CA ASN A 77 0.54 -18.82 -3.60
C ASN A 77 1.30 -18.85 -4.94
N GLY A 78 2.57 -18.39 -4.94
CA GLY A 78 3.44 -18.39 -6.13
C GLY A 78 3.09 -17.37 -7.18
N LYS A 79 2.25 -16.37 -6.85
CA LYS A 79 1.93 -15.22 -7.70
C LYS A 79 2.20 -13.92 -6.97
N HIS A 80 2.45 -12.86 -7.74
CA HIS A 80 2.64 -11.52 -7.21
C HIS A 80 1.36 -10.71 -7.41
N TYR A 81 0.92 -10.05 -6.35
CA TYR A 81 -0.24 -9.17 -6.35
C TYR A 81 0.20 -7.74 -6.05
N LEU A 82 -0.40 -6.78 -6.72
CA LEU A 82 -0.14 -5.36 -6.54
C LEU A 82 -1.46 -4.61 -6.43
N ILE A 83 -1.62 -3.84 -5.32
CA ILE A 83 -2.74 -2.93 -5.13
C ILE A 83 -2.24 -1.51 -5.36
N PHE A 84 -3.08 -0.67 -5.96
CA PHE A 84 -2.84 0.75 -6.16
C PHE A 84 -4.16 1.52 -6.09
N ALA A 85 -4.10 2.81 -5.73
CA ALA A 85 -5.24 3.71 -5.83
C ALA A 85 -5.35 4.30 -7.23
N ALA A 86 -6.58 4.62 -7.66
CA ALA A 86 -6.79 5.35 -8.91
C ALA A 86 -7.97 6.33 -8.82
N ASN A 87 -7.90 7.39 -9.65
CA ASN A 87 -8.92 8.42 -9.87
C ASN A 87 -9.26 9.30 -8.66
N ASP A 88 -8.49 9.24 -7.56
CA ASP A 88 -8.76 10.03 -6.34
C ASP A 88 -10.25 9.98 -5.96
N LEU A 89 -10.76 8.78 -5.67
CA LEU A 89 -12.18 8.53 -5.43
C LEU A 89 -12.77 9.49 -4.39
N ARG A 90 -13.84 10.21 -4.76
CA ARG A 90 -14.50 11.21 -3.91
C ARG A 90 -15.95 10.85 -3.54
N GLU A 91 -16.54 9.88 -4.22
CA GLU A 91 -17.92 9.43 -4.03
C GLU A 91 -18.01 7.91 -4.15
N ASP A 92 -18.85 7.29 -3.33
CA ASP A 92 -19.11 5.86 -3.39
C ASP A 92 -19.58 5.43 -4.79
N TYR A 93 -19.07 4.29 -5.26
CA TYR A 93 -19.39 3.68 -6.55
C TYR A 93 -18.99 4.49 -7.79
N ALA A 94 -18.34 5.65 -7.65
CA ALA A 94 -17.74 6.32 -8.79
C ALA A 94 -16.57 5.48 -9.35
N PRO A 95 -16.17 5.68 -10.63
CA PRO A 95 -14.96 5.03 -11.15
C PRO A 95 -13.73 5.44 -10.35
N GLY A 96 -12.99 4.47 -9.79
CA GLY A 96 -11.82 4.71 -8.95
C GLY A 96 -11.78 3.85 -7.69
N GLY A 97 -10.87 4.19 -6.78
CA GLY A 97 -10.61 3.49 -5.54
C GLY A 97 -9.41 2.56 -5.63
N LEU A 98 -9.38 1.47 -4.87
CA LEU A 98 -8.30 0.50 -4.86
C LEU A 98 -8.52 -0.57 -5.93
N TYR A 99 -7.56 -0.71 -6.83
CA TYR A 99 -7.49 -1.80 -7.81
C TYR A 99 -6.45 -2.82 -7.39
N ILE A 100 -6.63 -4.07 -7.83
CA ILE A 100 -5.68 -5.16 -7.59
C ILE A 100 -5.31 -5.85 -8.89
N GLY A 101 -4.02 -5.98 -9.13
CA GLY A 101 -3.44 -6.71 -10.25
C GLY A 101 -2.70 -7.96 -9.81
N VAL A 102 -2.56 -8.93 -10.72
CA VAL A 102 -1.81 -10.17 -10.54
C VAL A 102 -0.81 -10.37 -11.66
N SER A 103 0.35 -10.93 -11.32
CA SER A 103 1.41 -11.32 -12.26
C SER A 103 2.12 -12.58 -11.79
N ASP A 104 2.76 -13.29 -12.72
CA ASP A 104 3.63 -14.44 -12.40
C ASP A 104 5.04 -13.99 -11.95
N THR A 105 5.40 -12.73 -12.14
CA THR A 105 6.69 -12.14 -11.72
C THR A 105 6.51 -10.81 -10.98
N PRO A 106 7.46 -10.42 -10.11
CA PRO A 106 7.38 -9.15 -9.39
C PRO A 106 7.53 -7.92 -10.30
N GLU A 107 8.10 -8.07 -11.51
CA GLU A 107 8.22 -6.99 -12.50
C GLU A 107 6.92 -6.74 -13.30
N GLY A 108 5.93 -7.61 -13.17
CA GLY A 108 4.67 -7.48 -13.94
C GLY A 108 4.79 -8.15 -15.34
N LYS A 109 3.90 -7.88 -16.35
CA LYS A 109 2.86 -6.83 -16.22
C LYS A 109 1.68 -7.35 -15.40
N PHE A 110 1.30 -6.59 -14.41
CA PHE A 110 0.14 -6.93 -13.59
C PHE A 110 -1.16 -6.70 -14.35
N LYS A 111 -2.04 -7.69 -14.35
CA LYS A 111 -3.39 -7.62 -14.92
C LYS A 111 -4.41 -7.61 -13.81
N ASN A 112 -5.53 -6.90 -14.00
CA ASN A 112 -6.62 -6.90 -13.04
C ASN A 112 -7.06 -8.34 -12.70
N VAL A 113 -7.25 -8.64 -11.42
CA VAL A 113 -7.74 -9.96 -10.98
C VAL A 113 -9.20 -10.22 -11.40
N PHE A 114 -9.95 -9.14 -11.68
CA PHE A 114 -11.34 -9.23 -12.14
C PHE A 114 -11.41 -9.11 -13.67
N GLU A 115 -12.06 -10.06 -14.33
CA GLU A 115 -12.24 -10.05 -15.79
C GLU A 115 -13.03 -8.84 -16.29
N ASP A 116 -13.93 -8.30 -15.46
CA ASP A 116 -14.69 -7.09 -15.76
C ASP A 116 -13.90 -5.81 -15.57
N GLY A 117 -12.68 -5.89 -15.02
CA GLY A 117 -11.72 -4.78 -14.84
C GLY A 117 -12.08 -3.80 -13.72
N ARG A 118 -13.00 -4.16 -12.82
CA ARG A 118 -13.45 -3.31 -11.71
C ARG A 118 -12.40 -3.11 -10.62
N ALA A 119 -12.62 -2.12 -9.76
CA ALA A 119 -11.87 -1.94 -8.52
C ALA A 119 -12.19 -3.06 -7.50
N LEU A 120 -11.25 -3.32 -6.60
CA LEU A 120 -11.42 -4.16 -5.42
C LEU A 120 -12.28 -3.45 -4.35
N ILE A 121 -12.01 -2.16 -4.12
CA ILE A 121 -12.76 -1.31 -3.20
C ILE A 121 -13.06 0.02 -3.90
N ASN A 122 -14.34 0.39 -3.99
CA ASN A 122 -14.80 1.67 -4.54
C ASN A 122 -15.89 2.34 -3.68
N VAL A 123 -15.86 2.07 -2.38
CA VAL A 123 -16.76 2.65 -1.36
C VAL A 123 -15.97 3.07 -0.12
N PHE A 124 -16.51 4.03 0.62
CA PHE A 124 -15.92 4.57 1.85
C PHE A 124 -16.40 3.77 3.07
N HIS A 125 -15.80 2.59 3.31
CA HIS A 125 -16.08 1.87 4.54
C HIS A 125 -15.57 2.66 5.74
N ASN A 126 -16.41 2.85 6.76
CA ASN A 126 -16.09 3.61 7.99
C ASN A 126 -15.56 5.04 7.73
N GLY A 127 -15.89 5.64 6.58
CA GLY A 127 -15.42 6.97 6.19
C GLY A 127 -14.03 7.03 5.55
N ALA A 128 -13.31 5.92 5.46
CA ALA A 128 -11.99 5.88 4.87
C ALA A 128 -12.05 6.01 3.34
N GLN A 129 -11.37 7.02 2.80
CA GLN A 129 -11.12 7.07 1.36
C GLN A 129 -10.29 5.85 0.95
N PRO A 130 -10.67 5.10 -0.11
CA PRO A 130 -9.90 3.95 -0.54
C PRO A 130 -8.63 4.33 -1.31
N ILE A 131 -7.63 4.77 -0.57
CA ILE A 131 -6.26 5.11 -1.02
C ILE A 131 -5.23 4.50 -0.07
N ASP A 132 -3.97 4.61 -0.41
CA ASP A 132 -2.81 4.30 0.42
C ASP A 132 -2.90 2.91 1.03
N ALA A 133 -3.01 1.92 0.18
CA ALA A 133 -3.08 0.53 0.58
C ALA A 133 -1.72 0.00 1.05
N HIS A 134 -1.73 -0.87 2.06
CA HIS A 134 -0.58 -1.68 2.46
C HIS A 134 -0.98 -3.14 2.64
N LEU A 135 -0.35 -4.04 1.88
CA LEU A 135 -0.50 -5.49 2.02
C LEU A 135 0.54 -6.03 3.00
N PHE A 136 0.06 -6.60 4.08
CA PHE A 136 0.88 -7.26 5.10
C PHE A 136 0.60 -8.76 5.12
N LYS A 137 1.64 -9.58 4.90
CA LYS A 137 1.56 -11.06 5.04
C LYS A 137 2.12 -11.46 6.39
N ASP A 138 1.28 -12.07 7.23
CA ASP A 138 1.67 -12.54 8.56
C ASP A 138 2.38 -13.91 8.48
N ASP A 139 3.04 -14.31 9.56
CA ASP A 139 3.82 -15.55 9.65
C ASP A 139 3.00 -16.82 9.41
N ASN A 140 1.69 -16.77 9.65
CA ASN A 140 0.77 -17.88 9.39
C ASN A 140 0.28 -17.95 7.93
N GLY A 141 0.75 -17.03 7.07
CA GLY A 141 0.38 -16.92 5.66
C GLY A 141 -0.85 -16.08 5.37
N ASP A 142 -1.57 -15.61 6.39
CA ASP A 142 -2.69 -14.68 6.22
C ASP A 142 -2.23 -13.35 5.63
N VAL A 143 -2.98 -12.81 4.68
CA VAL A 143 -2.70 -11.50 4.08
C VAL A 143 -3.74 -10.50 4.56
N TYR A 144 -3.27 -9.41 5.15
CA TYR A 144 -4.08 -8.29 5.59
C TYR A 144 -3.88 -7.08 4.69
N LEU A 145 -4.95 -6.37 4.40
CA LEU A 145 -4.94 -5.09 3.70
C LEU A 145 -5.28 -3.99 4.71
N TYR A 146 -4.33 -3.09 4.96
CA TYR A 146 -4.57 -1.82 5.65
C TYR A 146 -4.71 -0.73 4.59
N TYR A 147 -5.68 0.17 4.74
CA TYR A 147 -5.86 1.27 3.79
C TYR A 147 -6.66 2.40 4.40
N GLY A 148 -6.54 3.56 3.81
CA GLY A 148 -7.47 4.66 4.06
C GLY A 148 -6.81 6.02 4.09
N GLY A 149 -7.54 6.99 3.54
CA GLY A 149 -7.31 8.42 3.70
C GLY A 149 -8.40 9.07 4.54
N TRP A 150 -8.40 10.41 4.53
CA TRP A 150 -9.37 11.25 5.24
C TRP A 150 -9.46 10.98 6.73
N SER A 151 -8.33 10.66 7.35
CA SER A 151 -8.21 10.39 8.79
C SER A 151 -8.96 9.14 9.28
N HIS A 152 -9.19 8.17 8.41
CA HIS A 152 -9.77 6.87 8.73
C HIS A 152 -8.90 5.75 8.18
N MET A 153 -8.66 4.71 8.99
CA MET A 153 -7.90 3.52 8.59
C MET A 153 -8.73 2.27 8.81
N ASN A 154 -8.86 1.45 7.76
CA ASN A 154 -9.44 0.12 7.85
C ASN A 154 -8.38 -0.97 7.76
N VAL A 155 -8.65 -2.11 8.39
CA VAL A 155 -8.01 -3.39 8.11
C VAL A 155 -9.05 -4.40 7.62
N CYS A 156 -8.65 -5.18 6.60
CA CYS A 156 -9.39 -6.31 6.06
C CYS A 156 -8.46 -7.52 5.96
N LYS A 157 -8.99 -8.73 6.01
CA LYS A 157 -8.22 -9.94 5.69
C LYS A 157 -8.61 -10.40 4.29
N MET A 158 -7.62 -10.55 3.42
CA MET A 158 -7.81 -11.06 2.06
C MET A 158 -8.28 -12.52 2.07
N ASN A 159 -9.08 -12.91 1.10
CA ASN A 159 -9.34 -14.31 0.81
C ASN A 159 -8.13 -14.94 0.06
N ASP A 160 -8.14 -16.26 -0.06
CA ASP A 160 -7.03 -17.01 -0.64
C ASP A 160 -6.81 -16.74 -2.14
N GLU A 161 -7.87 -16.36 -2.85
CA GLU A 161 -7.85 -15.96 -4.26
C GLU A 161 -7.41 -14.50 -4.46
N MET A 162 -7.16 -13.74 -3.39
CA MET A 162 -6.76 -12.33 -3.42
C MET A 162 -7.73 -11.41 -4.20
N ASN A 163 -9.01 -11.77 -4.27
CA ASN A 163 -10.03 -11.03 -5.01
C ASN A 163 -11.23 -10.59 -4.13
N GLY A 164 -11.09 -10.67 -2.82
CA GLY A 164 -12.11 -10.29 -1.85
C GLY A 164 -11.63 -10.46 -0.41
N PHE A 165 -12.56 -10.35 0.53
CA PHE A 165 -12.26 -10.35 1.95
C PHE A 165 -13.05 -11.43 2.68
N VAL A 166 -12.44 -12.02 3.71
CA VAL A 166 -13.09 -12.97 4.62
C VAL A 166 -13.63 -12.24 5.87
N ASP A 167 -14.54 -12.91 6.58
CA ASP A 167 -15.05 -12.43 7.86
C ASP A 167 -13.91 -12.41 8.90
N LEU A 168 -13.75 -11.29 9.61
CA LEU A 168 -12.72 -11.12 10.63
C LEU A 168 -13.06 -11.80 11.96
N GLY A 169 -14.31 -12.27 12.15
CA GLY A 169 -14.77 -12.86 13.38
C GLY A 169 -14.94 -11.88 14.54
N VAL A 170 -14.91 -10.58 14.24
CA VAL A 170 -15.11 -9.49 15.21
C VAL A 170 -16.19 -8.53 14.70
N PRO A 171 -16.91 -7.80 15.60
CA PRO A 171 -17.89 -6.82 15.16
C PRO A 171 -17.23 -5.70 14.35
N CYS A 172 -17.59 -5.58 13.08
CA CYS A 172 -17.10 -4.55 12.18
C CYS A 172 -18.04 -4.39 10.96
N SER A 173 -17.78 -3.38 10.12
CA SER A 173 -18.58 -3.12 8.92
C SER A 173 -18.53 -4.35 7.99
N GLU A 174 -19.72 -4.86 7.62
CA GLU A 174 -19.89 -6.06 6.78
C GLU A 174 -19.16 -7.33 7.30
N GLY A 175 -18.74 -7.36 8.58
CA GLY A 175 -17.89 -8.43 9.12
C GLY A 175 -16.46 -8.45 8.56
N LYS A 176 -16.07 -7.49 7.74
CA LYS A 176 -14.83 -7.51 6.94
C LYS A 176 -13.98 -6.26 7.07
N PHE A 177 -14.59 -5.11 7.33
CA PHE A 177 -13.88 -3.82 7.38
C PHE A 177 -13.84 -3.32 8.81
N LEU A 178 -12.72 -3.55 9.50
CA LEU A 178 -12.50 -3.11 10.88
C LEU A 178 -11.75 -1.78 10.87
N GLU A 179 -12.37 -0.75 11.46
CA GLU A 179 -11.69 0.52 11.65
C GLU A 179 -10.70 0.43 12.82
N LEU A 180 -9.42 0.74 12.54
CA LEU A 180 -8.33 0.77 13.52
C LEU A 180 -7.53 2.08 13.42
N THR A 181 -8.22 3.19 13.26
CA THR A 181 -7.62 4.53 13.12
C THR A 181 -6.83 4.93 14.37
N PRO A 182 -5.49 5.06 14.34
CA PRO A 182 -4.72 5.53 15.48
C PRO A 182 -4.82 7.06 15.64
N ASP A 183 -4.34 7.57 16.80
CA ASP A 183 -4.40 9.02 17.12
C ASP A 183 -3.74 9.89 16.04
N LYS A 184 -4.49 10.87 15.53
CA LYS A 184 -4.06 11.83 14.49
C LYS A 184 -3.57 11.16 13.19
N TYR A 185 -4.07 10.01 12.86
CA TYR A 185 -3.89 9.39 11.56
C TYR A 185 -4.47 10.29 10.46
N VAL A 186 -3.76 10.36 9.33
CA VAL A 186 -4.23 11.04 8.13
C VAL A 186 -4.35 10.04 6.99
N GLU A 187 -3.25 9.30 6.68
CA GLU A 187 -3.17 8.36 5.58
C GLU A 187 -1.90 7.48 5.67
N ALA A 188 -1.61 6.68 4.64
CA ALA A 188 -0.38 5.93 4.43
C ALA A 188 -0.03 4.95 5.57
N PRO A 189 -0.87 3.96 5.87
CA PRO A 189 -0.54 2.93 6.85
C PRO A 189 0.53 1.97 6.28
N TYR A 190 1.53 1.65 7.09
CA TYR A 190 2.52 0.61 6.82
C TYR A 190 2.70 -0.26 8.06
N VAL A 191 2.46 -1.56 7.95
CA VAL A 191 2.58 -2.50 9.06
C VAL A 191 3.73 -3.47 8.84
N ALA A 192 4.55 -3.65 9.87
CA ALA A 192 5.58 -4.67 9.93
C ALA A 192 5.49 -5.43 11.26
N LYS A 193 5.89 -6.70 11.28
CA LYS A 193 5.99 -7.48 12.51
C LYS A 193 7.44 -7.51 12.98
N ILE A 194 7.71 -6.95 14.15
CA ILE A 194 9.04 -6.83 14.73
C ILE A 194 8.96 -7.36 16.17
N ASP A 195 9.81 -8.32 16.51
CA ASP A 195 9.86 -8.95 17.84
C ASP A 195 8.49 -9.44 18.36
N GLY A 196 7.67 -9.98 17.43
CA GLY A 196 6.35 -10.52 17.73
C GLY A 196 5.24 -9.47 17.89
N LYS A 197 5.54 -8.19 17.74
CA LYS A 197 4.59 -7.07 17.78
C LYS A 197 4.32 -6.53 16.39
N TYR A 198 3.13 -5.99 16.18
CA TYR A 198 2.73 -5.33 14.93
C TYR A 198 3.01 -3.84 15.06
N GLN A 199 3.98 -3.37 14.28
CA GLN A 199 4.40 -1.97 14.24
C GLN A 199 3.73 -1.28 13.07
N LEU A 200 2.92 -0.26 13.35
CA LEU A 200 2.27 0.57 12.35
C LEU A 200 3.02 1.89 12.24
N MET A 201 3.49 2.23 11.04
CA MET A 201 3.90 3.57 10.66
C MET A 201 2.78 4.22 9.83
N TYR A 202 2.53 5.51 10.02
CA TYR A 202 1.47 6.23 9.34
C TYR A 202 1.73 7.73 9.27
N SER A 203 1.13 8.38 8.28
CA SER A 203 1.22 9.83 8.12
C SER A 203 0.27 10.56 9.05
N SER A 204 0.74 11.69 9.57
CA SER A 204 0.04 12.60 10.48
C SER A 204 0.36 14.06 10.14
N GLY A 205 -0.54 14.98 10.46
CA GLY A 205 -0.38 16.42 10.17
C GLY A 205 -0.96 16.78 8.80
N ASP A 206 -0.51 17.93 8.26
CA ASP A 206 -1.01 18.48 7.00
C ASP A 206 0.15 18.69 6.04
N TRP A 207 0.11 17.99 4.92
CA TRP A 207 1.14 18.03 3.87
C TRP A 207 1.31 19.43 3.23
N MET A 208 0.32 20.30 3.35
CA MET A 208 0.38 21.65 2.79
C MET A 208 1.11 22.67 3.67
N ASN A 209 1.36 22.39 4.94
CA ASN A 209 1.91 23.40 5.87
C ASN A 209 3.18 22.94 6.64
N GLY A 210 3.79 21.84 6.23
CA GLY A 210 5.04 21.35 6.83
C GLY A 210 4.90 20.71 8.21
N THR A 211 3.67 20.41 8.68
CA THR A 211 3.43 19.62 9.89
C THR A 211 3.33 18.11 9.61
N TYR A 212 3.39 17.76 8.32
CA TYR A 212 3.32 16.37 7.90
C TYR A 212 4.51 15.57 8.44
N CYS A 213 4.24 14.49 9.13
CA CYS A 213 5.25 13.67 9.79
C CYS A 213 4.83 12.21 9.83
N VAL A 214 5.78 11.32 10.10
CA VAL A 214 5.50 9.90 10.32
C VAL A 214 5.39 9.65 11.82
N LYS A 215 4.35 8.92 12.22
CA LYS A 215 4.15 8.40 13.56
C LYS A 215 4.24 6.89 13.58
N ALA A 216 4.51 6.34 14.77
CA ALA A 216 4.50 4.91 15.00
C ALA A 216 3.56 4.52 16.15
N ALA A 217 2.88 3.41 15.94
CA ALA A 217 2.00 2.78 16.90
C ALA A 217 2.22 1.26 16.93
N GLU A 218 1.87 0.60 18.01
CA GLU A 218 2.10 -0.82 18.24
C GLU A 218 0.80 -1.54 18.61
N ALA A 219 0.64 -2.79 18.14
CA ALA A 219 -0.47 -3.66 18.48
C ALA A 219 0.00 -5.10 18.75
N GLU A 220 -0.83 -5.86 19.48
CA GLU A 220 -0.57 -7.28 19.82
C GLU A 220 -1.00 -8.24 18.69
N SER A 221 -1.89 -7.81 17.80
CA SER A 221 -2.36 -8.61 16.67
C SER A 221 -2.68 -7.71 15.47
N PRO A 222 -2.79 -8.25 14.24
CA PRO A 222 -3.06 -7.44 13.04
C PRO A 222 -4.42 -6.75 13.07
N ILE A 223 -5.35 -7.20 13.92
CA ILE A 223 -6.71 -6.67 14.05
C ILE A 223 -7.02 -6.12 15.44
N SER A 224 -6.00 -5.77 16.23
CA SER A 224 -6.17 -5.09 17.52
C SER A 224 -5.79 -3.61 17.44
N GLU A 225 -6.26 -2.84 18.41
CA GLU A 225 -5.99 -1.40 18.50
C GLU A 225 -4.49 -1.11 18.49
N PHE A 226 -4.07 -0.20 17.62
CA PHE A 226 -2.71 0.33 17.58
C PHE A 226 -2.55 1.48 18.57
N LYS A 227 -1.62 1.31 19.52
CA LYS A 227 -1.32 2.33 20.54
C LYS A 227 -0.10 3.13 20.14
N PHE A 228 -0.27 4.45 20.01
CA PHE A 228 0.82 5.36 19.71
C PHE A 228 1.95 5.25 20.74
N TYR A 229 3.20 5.21 20.28
CA TYR A 229 4.38 5.22 21.13
C TYR A 229 5.49 6.19 20.71
N ALA A 230 5.58 6.60 19.44
CA ALA A 230 6.66 7.46 18.98
C ALA A 230 6.31 8.33 17.77
N TYR A 231 7.02 9.47 17.66
CA TYR A 231 7.25 10.15 16.40
C TYR A 231 8.51 9.56 15.78
N LEU A 232 8.45 9.18 14.50
CA LEU A 232 9.64 8.76 13.79
C LEU A 232 10.36 10.01 13.27
N ASP A 233 11.42 10.39 13.96
CA ASP A 233 12.35 11.38 13.45
C ASP A 233 13.23 10.69 12.40
N LEU A 234 13.02 11.00 11.13
CA LEU A 234 13.75 10.43 10.00
C LEU A 234 15.28 10.59 10.12
N ILE A 235 15.75 11.54 10.94
CA ILE A 235 17.18 11.73 11.21
C ILE A 235 17.76 10.61 12.10
N HIS A 236 16.94 9.98 12.94
CA HIS A 236 17.37 8.89 13.83
C HIS A 236 17.20 7.48 13.23
N LEU A 237 16.39 7.31 12.19
CA LEU A 237 16.20 6.01 11.50
C LEU A 237 17.47 5.53 10.78
N SER A 238 18.41 6.42 10.45
CA SER A 238 19.69 6.03 9.85
C SER A 238 20.62 5.20 10.76
N ALA A 239 20.33 5.12 12.07
CA ALA A 239 21.16 4.42 13.03
C ALA A 239 20.63 3.06 13.50
N SER A 240 19.35 2.73 13.24
CA SER A 240 18.68 1.56 13.84
C SER A 240 18.27 0.48 12.85
N PHE A 241 18.23 0.74 11.55
CA PHE A 241 18.02 -0.28 10.54
C PHE A 241 19.38 -0.78 10.02
N ARG A 242 19.99 -1.70 10.75
CA ARG A 242 20.96 -2.62 10.15
C ARG A 242 20.15 -3.79 9.58
N ILE A 243 20.19 -3.88 8.26
CA ILE A 243 19.78 -5.06 7.51
C ILE A 243 20.69 -6.23 7.91
#